data_b3c64e51bf41ea907c61e01012300130
#
_entry.id   b3c64e51bf41ea907c61e01012300130
#
_cell.length_a   1.000
_cell.length_b   1.000
_cell.length_c   1.000
_cell.angle_alpha   90.00
_cell.angle_beta   90.00
_cell.angle_gamma   90.00
#
_symmetry.space_group_name_H-M   'P 1'
#
loop_
_entity.id
_entity.type
_entity.pdbx_description
1 polymer ?
#
loop_
_entity_poly.entity_id
_entity_poly.type
_entity_poly.pdbx_seq_one_letter_code
_entity_poly.pdbx_strand_id
1 'polypeptide(L)'
;MTSPCAQDDRIARWSRQLLDDGFCVIPDLLPAERIAALDHDLAEDFRETPFCTGGFYGARTKRFGRLLVRSPIAADLVRHEVVLGIVRSILSPWCDTIQLNLTQALALHPGAPPQLPHRDQDMWRGALGEIEYLVNVMWPFTRYTATNGATLVWPRSHGRQALEPEPSAGGLPVELEPGSALLFLGSTLHGAGGNASDEVRRGAIVSYCLGWLKPYENQWLAYPPPVARGFDRDLSALVGYVQHRPNLGNYEGQCPSILLEENVPQRLAAVDALRPDQAELVSEYVRAQDWPSGRAVG
;
A
#
# COMPACT_ATOMS: atom_id res chain seq x y z
N MET A 1 8.97 24.05 -5.83
CA MET A 1 8.21 23.72 -4.62
C MET A 1 6.81 24.28 -4.78
N THR A 2 5.79 23.46 -4.84
CA THR A 2 4.38 23.89 -4.87
C THR A 2 3.98 24.42 -3.50
N SER A 3 3.13 25.44 -3.42
CA SER A 3 2.59 25.95 -2.16
C SER A 3 1.81 24.85 -1.43
N PRO A 4 1.85 24.77 -0.08
CA PRO A 4 1.07 23.78 0.69
C PRO A 4 -0.42 23.78 0.33
N CYS A 5 -1.03 24.91 0.13
CA CYS A 5 -2.44 25.03 -0.29
C CYS A 5 -2.70 24.38 -1.66
N ALA A 6 -1.80 24.52 -2.63
CA ALA A 6 -1.94 23.90 -3.95
C ALA A 6 -1.77 22.36 -3.90
N GLN A 7 -1.00 21.87 -2.95
CA GLN A 7 -0.84 20.42 -2.72
C GLN A 7 -2.08 19.82 -2.08
N ASP A 8 -2.67 20.50 -1.09
CA ASP A 8 -3.91 20.07 -0.43
C ASP A 8 -5.08 20.03 -1.43
N ASP A 9 -5.20 21.04 -2.29
CA ASP A 9 -6.21 21.07 -3.35
C ASP A 9 -6.02 19.90 -4.35
N ARG A 10 -4.78 19.58 -4.68
CA ARG A 10 -4.44 18.44 -5.55
C ARG A 10 -4.84 17.11 -4.91
N ILE A 11 -4.52 16.90 -3.64
CA ILE A 11 -4.90 15.70 -2.88
C ILE A 11 -6.43 15.58 -2.83
N ALA A 12 -7.13 16.65 -2.46
CA ALA A 12 -8.58 16.65 -2.35
C ALA A 12 -9.28 16.36 -3.69
N ARG A 13 -8.77 16.89 -4.81
CA ARG A 13 -9.27 16.61 -6.14
C ARG A 13 -9.16 15.13 -6.51
N TRP A 14 -7.95 14.55 -6.34
CA TRP A 14 -7.71 13.17 -6.73
C TRP A 14 -8.40 12.17 -5.80
N SER A 15 -8.51 12.50 -4.51
CA SER A 15 -9.29 11.69 -3.56
C SER A 15 -10.77 11.61 -3.94
N ARG A 16 -11.37 12.74 -4.35
CA ARG A 16 -12.76 12.74 -4.84
C ARG A 16 -12.91 11.87 -6.07
N GLN A 17 -12.05 12.04 -7.08
CA GLN A 17 -12.11 11.22 -8.28
C GLN A 17 -11.95 9.72 -7.96
N LEU A 18 -11.04 9.37 -7.06
CA LEU A 18 -10.83 7.99 -6.63
C LEU A 18 -12.09 7.41 -5.94
N LEU A 19 -12.78 8.21 -5.12
CA LEU A 19 -14.04 7.80 -4.46
C LEU A 19 -15.23 7.76 -5.43
N ASP A 20 -15.26 8.62 -6.45
CA ASP A 20 -16.37 8.70 -7.40
C ASP A 20 -16.30 7.58 -8.46
N ASP A 21 -15.10 7.30 -8.99
CA ASP A 21 -14.91 6.40 -10.12
C ASP A 21 -14.28 5.05 -9.72
N GLY A 22 -13.73 4.94 -8.51
CA GLY A 22 -12.98 3.76 -8.03
C GLY A 22 -11.50 3.77 -8.45
N PHE A 23 -11.11 4.69 -9.32
CA PHE A 23 -9.73 4.86 -9.79
C PHE A 23 -9.45 6.28 -10.24
N CYS A 24 -8.17 6.65 -10.31
CA CYS A 24 -7.71 7.87 -10.97
C CYS A 24 -6.31 7.68 -11.54
N VAL A 25 -6.00 8.44 -12.61
CA VAL A 25 -4.65 8.50 -13.20
C VAL A 25 -4.08 9.87 -12.92
N ILE A 26 -2.93 9.88 -12.26
CA ILE A 26 -2.22 11.11 -11.93
C ILE A 26 -0.97 11.19 -12.81
N PRO A 27 -0.91 12.12 -13.77
CA PRO A 27 0.24 12.28 -14.63
C PRO A 27 1.39 12.96 -13.87
N ASP A 28 2.62 12.76 -14.34
CA ASP A 28 3.82 13.50 -13.96
C ASP A 28 4.06 13.57 -12.44
N LEU A 29 3.89 12.44 -11.74
CA LEU A 29 4.17 12.34 -10.32
C LEU A 29 5.67 12.25 -10.04
N LEU A 30 6.39 11.49 -10.86
CA LEU A 30 7.84 11.35 -10.78
C LEU A 30 8.48 11.62 -12.15
N PRO A 31 9.70 12.18 -12.18
CA PRO A 31 10.45 12.29 -13.40
C PRO A 31 10.65 10.94 -14.08
N ALA A 32 10.49 10.88 -15.40
CA ALA A 32 10.67 9.63 -16.17
C ALA A 32 12.08 9.03 -15.99
N GLU A 33 13.09 9.87 -15.81
CA GLU A 33 14.48 9.47 -15.54
C GLU A 33 14.59 8.74 -14.18
N ARG A 34 13.79 9.14 -13.20
CA ARG A 34 13.76 8.49 -11.88
C ARG A 34 13.16 7.09 -11.97
N ILE A 35 12.11 6.94 -12.77
CA ILE A 35 11.49 5.64 -13.06
C ILE A 35 12.45 4.76 -13.86
N ALA A 36 13.15 5.31 -14.85
CA ALA A 36 14.14 4.57 -15.64
C ALA A 36 15.32 4.09 -14.77
N ALA A 37 15.76 4.89 -13.82
CA ALA A 37 16.79 4.50 -12.85
C ALA A 37 16.31 3.35 -11.95
N LEU A 38 15.06 3.39 -11.47
CA LEU A 38 14.47 2.28 -10.70
C LEU A 38 14.36 1.00 -11.54
N ASP A 39 13.90 1.09 -12.81
CA ASP A 39 13.83 -0.06 -13.71
C ASP A 39 15.21 -0.66 -13.97
N HIS A 40 16.25 0.19 -14.07
CA HIS A 40 17.65 -0.23 -14.20
C HIS A 40 18.14 -0.96 -12.93
N ASP A 41 17.89 -0.41 -11.73
CA ASP A 41 18.27 -1.05 -10.48
C ASP A 41 17.66 -2.45 -10.34
N LEU A 42 16.43 -2.65 -10.83
CA LEU A 42 15.71 -3.91 -10.78
C LEU A 42 15.96 -4.86 -11.99
N ALA A 43 16.82 -4.47 -12.94
CA ALA A 43 17.02 -5.21 -14.18
C ALA A 43 17.49 -6.65 -13.95
N GLU A 44 18.39 -6.86 -12.97
CA GLU A 44 18.86 -8.21 -12.62
C GLU A 44 17.75 -9.05 -11.99
N ASP A 45 16.97 -8.47 -11.07
CA ASP A 45 15.83 -9.15 -10.46
C ASP A 45 14.80 -9.56 -11.54
N PHE A 46 14.50 -8.70 -12.51
CA PHE A 46 13.64 -9.05 -13.64
C PHE A 46 14.21 -10.19 -14.48
N ARG A 47 15.52 -10.23 -14.68
CA ARG A 47 16.18 -11.30 -15.44
C ARG A 47 16.12 -12.62 -14.70
N GLU A 48 16.50 -12.65 -13.42
CA GLU A 48 16.74 -13.87 -12.65
C GLU A 48 15.45 -14.44 -12.01
N THR A 49 14.44 -13.61 -11.74
CA THR A 49 13.18 -14.10 -11.16
C THR A 49 12.51 -15.07 -12.13
N PRO A 50 12.12 -16.28 -11.67
CA PRO A 50 11.39 -17.21 -12.51
C PRO A 50 10.00 -16.69 -12.86
N PHE A 51 9.40 -17.25 -13.90
CA PHE A 51 8.00 -17.01 -14.21
C PHE A 51 7.10 -17.51 -13.07
N CYS A 52 6.00 -16.79 -12.84
CA CYS A 52 4.99 -17.20 -11.89
C CYS A 52 4.38 -18.53 -12.26
N THR A 53 3.91 -19.26 -11.25
CA THR A 53 3.15 -20.50 -11.40
C THR A 53 1.69 -20.28 -11.01
N GLY A 54 0.79 -20.99 -11.67
CA GLY A 54 -0.65 -20.88 -11.44
C GLY A 54 -1.37 -19.92 -12.39
N GLY A 55 -2.68 -20.16 -12.56
CA GLY A 55 -3.51 -19.44 -13.52
C GLY A 55 -3.80 -17.99 -13.14
N PHE A 56 -3.78 -17.67 -11.83
CA PHE A 56 -4.09 -16.31 -11.35
C PHE A 56 -2.96 -15.31 -11.68
N TYR A 57 -1.71 -15.68 -11.45
CA TYR A 57 -0.56 -14.81 -11.79
C TYR A 57 -0.18 -14.86 -13.27
N GLY A 58 -0.49 -15.99 -13.94
CA GLY A 58 -0.19 -16.23 -15.35
C GLY A 58 1.25 -16.70 -15.60
N ALA A 59 1.37 -17.72 -16.47
CA ALA A 59 2.64 -18.42 -16.75
C ALA A 59 3.72 -17.56 -17.43
N ARG A 60 3.38 -16.41 -18.02
CA ARG A 60 4.30 -15.50 -18.70
C ARG A 60 4.46 -14.17 -17.95
N THR A 61 4.20 -14.20 -16.64
CA THR A 61 4.38 -13.06 -15.75
C THR A 61 5.50 -13.34 -14.77
N LYS A 62 6.34 -12.35 -14.49
CA LYS A 62 7.29 -12.36 -13.38
C LYS A 62 6.86 -11.38 -12.33
N ARG A 63 7.01 -11.74 -11.04
CA ARG A 63 6.68 -10.87 -9.91
C ARG A 63 7.68 -11.10 -8.79
N PHE A 64 8.14 -10.01 -8.16
CA PHE A 64 8.98 -10.07 -6.96
C PHE A 64 8.72 -8.89 -6.06
N GLY A 65 8.78 -9.11 -4.76
CA GLY A 65 8.53 -8.11 -3.71
C GLY A 65 9.78 -7.50 -3.10
N ARG A 66 9.62 -6.89 -1.93
CA ARG A 66 10.71 -6.33 -1.11
C ARG A 66 11.49 -5.22 -1.83
N LEU A 67 10.81 -4.32 -2.53
CA LEU A 67 11.49 -3.34 -3.39
C LEU A 67 12.39 -2.37 -2.62
N LEU A 68 12.08 -2.08 -1.35
CA LEU A 68 12.86 -1.16 -0.51
C LEU A 68 14.30 -1.65 -0.21
N VAL A 69 14.58 -2.95 -0.36
CA VAL A 69 15.96 -3.48 -0.23
C VAL A 69 16.63 -3.72 -1.57
N ARG A 70 15.91 -3.56 -2.68
CA ARG A 70 16.43 -3.78 -4.04
C ARG A 70 16.85 -2.49 -4.70
N SER A 71 16.16 -1.37 -4.39
CA SER A 71 16.51 -0.05 -4.86
C SER A 71 16.13 1.01 -3.84
N PRO A 72 17.03 1.96 -3.53
CA PRO A 72 16.70 3.10 -2.68
C PRO A 72 15.61 4.01 -3.32
N ILE A 73 15.47 3.96 -4.64
CA ILE A 73 14.44 4.72 -5.38
C ILE A 73 13.03 4.21 -5.09
N ALA A 74 12.88 2.94 -4.70
CA ALA A 74 11.58 2.39 -4.33
C ALA A 74 10.92 3.18 -3.17
N ALA A 75 11.72 3.79 -2.30
CA ALA A 75 11.22 4.64 -1.23
C ALA A 75 10.52 5.91 -1.75
N ASP A 76 10.90 6.42 -2.92
CA ASP A 76 10.25 7.59 -3.53
C ASP A 76 8.80 7.25 -3.94
N LEU A 77 8.57 6.03 -4.43
CA LEU A 77 7.23 5.53 -4.76
C LEU A 77 6.39 5.37 -3.49
N VAL A 78 6.98 4.73 -2.47
CA VAL A 78 6.29 4.40 -1.21
C VAL A 78 5.97 5.65 -0.39
N ARG A 79 6.80 6.69 -0.44
CA ARG A 79 6.65 7.92 0.36
C ARG A 79 6.17 9.12 -0.44
N HIS A 80 5.71 8.92 -1.67
CA HIS A 80 5.28 10.05 -2.49
C HIS A 80 4.16 10.84 -1.80
N GLU A 81 4.42 12.11 -1.49
CA GLU A 81 3.57 12.93 -0.62
C GLU A 81 2.12 13.02 -1.09
N VAL A 82 1.89 13.28 -2.39
CA VAL A 82 0.54 13.35 -2.96
C VAL A 82 -0.16 12.00 -2.85
N VAL A 83 0.54 10.91 -3.14
CA VAL A 83 -0.01 9.54 -3.03
C VAL A 83 -0.39 9.23 -1.59
N LEU A 84 0.53 9.43 -0.64
CA LEU A 84 0.24 9.20 0.78
C LEU A 84 -0.88 10.11 1.31
N GLY A 85 -0.96 11.35 0.83
CA GLY A 85 -2.07 12.24 1.18
C GLY A 85 -3.42 11.69 0.73
N ILE A 86 -3.52 11.19 -0.51
CA ILE A 86 -4.73 10.53 -1.03
C ILE A 86 -5.03 9.26 -0.24
N VAL A 87 -4.04 8.38 -0.04
CA VAL A 87 -4.22 7.13 0.71
C VAL A 87 -4.74 7.40 2.13
N ARG A 88 -4.15 8.37 2.83
CA ARG A 88 -4.60 8.76 4.17
C ARG A 88 -6.02 9.32 4.16
N SER A 89 -6.39 10.13 3.18
CA SER A 89 -7.75 10.66 3.10
C SER A 89 -8.82 9.57 2.95
N ILE A 90 -8.48 8.44 2.31
CA ILE A 90 -9.37 7.29 2.10
C ILE A 90 -9.39 6.36 3.33
N LEU A 91 -8.23 6.02 3.87
CA LEU A 91 -8.09 4.94 4.85
C LEU A 91 -8.11 5.43 6.31
N SER A 92 -7.60 6.63 6.62
CA SER A 92 -7.50 7.11 8.01
C SER A 92 -8.83 7.34 8.73
N PRO A 93 -9.98 7.53 8.07
CA PRO A 93 -11.26 7.50 8.80
C PRO A 93 -11.56 6.17 9.49
N TRP A 94 -10.90 5.07 9.09
CA TRP A 94 -11.17 3.71 9.52
C TRP A 94 -10.04 3.07 10.33
N CYS A 95 -8.92 3.75 10.49
CA CYS A 95 -7.77 3.22 11.24
C CYS A 95 -6.94 4.33 11.89
N ASP A 96 -6.27 3.99 12.97
CA ASP A 96 -5.33 4.89 13.65
C ASP A 96 -4.07 5.13 12.81
N THR A 97 -3.58 4.10 12.14
CA THR A 97 -2.44 4.15 11.22
C THR A 97 -2.73 3.35 9.96
N ILE A 98 -2.21 3.81 8.82
CA ILE A 98 -2.11 3.01 7.60
C ILE A 98 -0.82 2.21 7.63
N GLN A 99 -0.74 1.14 6.84
CA GLN A 99 0.49 0.38 6.65
C GLN A 99 0.72 0.03 5.18
N LEU A 100 1.97 -0.25 4.83
CA LEU A 100 2.33 -0.80 3.54
C LEU A 100 1.80 -2.23 3.43
N ASN A 101 0.98 -2.49 2.40
CA ASN A 101 0.44 -3.81 2.15
C ASN A 101 1.42 -4.68 1.34
N LEU A 102 1.99 -4.10 0.28
CA LEU A 102 3.05 -4.72 -0.50
C LEU A 102 3.83 -3.68 -1.32
N THR A 103 5.05 -4.09 -1.71
CA THR A 103 5.78 -3.51 -2.83
C THR A 103 6.14 -4.63 -3.78
N GLN A 104 5.65 -4.59 -5.03
CA GLN A 104 5.88 -5.69 -5.96
C GLN A 104 6.17 -5.17 -7.38
N ALA A 105 7.34 -5.48 -7.90
CA ALA A 105 7.62 -5.33 -9.32
C ALA A 105 6.99 -6.47 -10.12
N LEU A 106 6.57 -6.16 -11.33
CA LEU A 106 5.93 -7.11 -12.23
C LEU A 106 6.35 -6.89 -13.69
N ALA A 107 6.47 -7.98 -14.44
CA ALA A 107 6.74 -7.98 -15.86
C ALA A 107 5.77 -8.93 -16.57
N LEU A 108 5.01 -8.39 -17.52
CA LEU A 108 4.17 -9.16 -18.42
C LEU A 108 4.91 -9.36 -19.74
N HIS A 109 5.29 -10.59 -20.02
CA HIS A 109 5.99 -10.94 -21.25
C HIS A 109 5.00 -11.13 -22.42
N PRO A 110 5.50 -11.01 -23.68
CA PRO A 110 4.70 -11.30 -24.87
C PRO A 110 3.95 -12.64 -24.75
N GLY A 111 2.66 -12.63 -25.07
CA GLY A 111 1.78 -13.79 -24.96
C GLY A 111 1.26 -14.07 -23.53
N ALA A 112 1.47 -13.18 -22.56
CA ALA A 112 0.83 -13.29 -21.25
C ALA A 112 -0.70 -13.19 -21.41
N PRO A 113 -1.49 -14.15 -20.89
CA PRO A 113 -2.94 -14.07 -20.94
C PRO A 113 -3.46 -12.95 -20.02
N PRO A 114 -4.68 -12.45 -20.25
CA PRO A 114 -5.31 -11.53 -19.33
C PRO A 114 -5.53 -12.21 -17.98
N GLN A 115 -5.39 -11.44 -16.91
CA GLN A 115 -5.69 -11.89 -15.55
C GLN A 115 -7.20 -11.96 -15.33
N LEU A 116 -7.65 -12.93 -14.53
CA LEU A 116 -9.03 -12.98 -14.06
C LEU A 116 -9.39 -11.65 -13.38
N PRO A 117 -10.47 -10.99 -13.76
CA PRO A 117 -10.97 -9.83 -13.04
C PRO A 117 -11.22 -10.17 -11.57
N HIS A 118 -10.77 -9.30 -10.66
CA HIS A 118 -10.85 -9.54 -9.21
C HIS A 118 -10.84 -8.22 -8.45
N ARG A 119 -11.11 -8.32 -7.16
CA ARG A 119 -10.97 -7.23 -6.19
C ARG A 119 -9.94 -7.64 -5.15
N ASP A 120 -8.90 -6.86 -4.97
CA ASP A 120 -7.86 -7.17 -3.98
C ASP A 120 -8.39 -7.19 -2.55
N GLN A 121 -9.44 -6.43 -2.28
CA GLN A 121 -10.12 -6.39 -0.99
C GLN A 121 -10.74 -7.73 -0.58
N ASP A 122 -11.02 -8.63 -1.53
CA ASP A 122 -11.62 -9.93 -1.26
C ASP A 122 -10.69 -10.89 -0.48
N MET A 123 -9.41 -10.52 -0.34
CA MET A 123 -8.48 -11.21 0.56
C MET A 123 -8.91 -11.14 2.04
N TRP A 124 -9.61 -10.06 2.41
CA TRP A 124 -10.13 -9.88 3.76
C TRP A 124 -11.65 -9.95 3.76
N ARG A 125 -12.20 -10.84 4.56
CA ARG A 125 -13.65 -10.96 4.72
C ARG A 125 -14.12 -10.11 5.89
N GLY A 126 -14.88 -9.05 5.59
CA GLY A 126 -15.37 -8.12 6.62
C GLY A 126 -16.55 -7.30 6.09
N ALA A 127 -16.59 -6.02 6.39
CA ALA A 127 -17.63 -5.08 5.97
C ALA A 127 -17.48 -4.68 4.49
N LEU A 128 -17.60 -5.65 3.60
CA LEU A 128 -17.50 -5.41 2.15
C LEU A 128 -18.56 -4.39 1.71
N GLY A 129 -18.16 -3.46 0.86
CA GLY A 129 -19.04 -2.42 0.33
C GLY A 129 -19.25 -1.21 1.26
N GLU A 130 -18.77 -1.25 2.49
CA GLU A 130 -18.93 -0.17 3.47
C GLU A 130 -17.61 0.55 3.77
N ILE A 131 -16.49 -0.19 3.77
CA ILE A 131 -15.17 0.31 4.13
C ILE A 131 -14.19 -0.07 3.03
N GLU A 132 -13.34 0.87 2.63
CA GLU A 132 -12.19 0.57 1.78
C GLU A 132 -11.03 0.06 2.63
N TYR A 133 -10.52 -1.14 2.29
CA TYR A 133 -9.46 -1.80 3.05
C TYR A 133 -8.06 -1.47 2.54
N LEU A 134 -7.94 -1.15 1.26
CA LEU A 134 -6.67 -0.79 0.66
C LEU A 134 -6.82 0.17 -0.53
N VAL A 135 -5.72 0.86 -0.81
CA VAL A 135 -5.51 1.63 -2.04
C VAL A 135 -4.28 1.09 -2.73
N ASN A 136 -4.43 0.76 -4.00
CA ASN A 136 -3.38 0.33 -4.89
C ASN A 136 -2.82 1.50 -5.71
N VAL A 137 -1.53 1.46 -5.98
CA VAL A 137 -0.82 2.44 -6.80
C VAL A 137 0.06 1.71 -7.81
N MET A 138 -0.33 1.72 -9.08
CA MET A 138 0.46 1.14 -10.16
C MET A 138 1.38 2.19 -10.76
N TRP A 139 2.67 1.93 -10.76
CA TRP A 139 3.73 2.75 -11.32
C TRP A 139 4.28 2.07 -12.58
N PRO A 140 4.01 2.60 -13.79
CA PRO A 140 4.55 2.04 -15.03
C PRO A 140 6.05 2.35 -15.16
N PHE A 141 6.86 1.35 -15.48
CA PHE A 141 8.28 1.54 -15.87
C PHE A 141 8.42 1.65 -17.38
N THR A 142 7.62 0.89 -18.11
CA THR A 142 7.43 1.02 -19.55
C THR A 142 6.07 1.65 -19.83
N ARG A 143 5.86 2.19 -21.00
CA ARG A 143 4.53 2.64 -21.42
C ARG A 143 3.52 1.49 -21.35
N TYR A 144 2.33 1.74 -20.78
CA TYR A 144 1.22 0.79 -20.77
C TYR A 144 0.24 1.14 -21.88
N THR A 145 -0.12 0.16 -22.70
CA THR A 145 -1.08 0.27 -23.78
C THR A 145 -2.10 -0.86 -23.72
N ALA A 146 -3.23 -0.69 -24.40
CA ALA A 146 -4.24 -1.75 -24.49
C ALA A 146 -3.66 -3.08 -25.05
N THR A 147 -2.65 -3.00 -25.91
CA THR A 147 -2.05 -4.17 -26.58
C THR A 147 -0.97 -4.86 -25.76
N ASN A 148 -0.26 -4.15 -24.86
CA ASN A 148 0.80 -4.75 -24.04
C ASN A 148 0.37 -5.15 -22.64
N GLY A 149 -0.94 -5.15 -22.39
CA GLY A 149 -1.50 -5.63 -21.12
C GLY A 149 -1.67 -4.54 -20.06
N ALA A 150 -2.06 -3.31 -20.47
CA ALA A 150 -2.48 -2.28 -19.54
C ALA A 150 -3.50 -2.81 -18.53
N THR A 151 -3.49 -2.26 -17.32
CA THR A 151 -4.46 -2.63 -16.30
C THR A 151 -5.87 -2.34 -16.78
N LEU A 152 -6.72 -3.34 -16.74
CA LEU A 152 -8.15 -3.20 -16.98
C LEU A 152 -8.83 -2.80 -15.68
N VAL A 153 -9.65 -1.76 -15.73
CA VAL A 153 -10.44 -1.28 -14.59
C VAL A 153 -11.90 -1.20 -15.00
N TRP A 154 -12.79 -1.59 -14.12
CA TRP A 154 -14.23 -1.38 -14.27
C TRP A 154 -14.63 -0.16 -13.44
N PRO A 155 -14.84 1.01 -14.07
CA PRO A 155 -15.21 2.23 -13.37
C PRO A 155 -16.49 2.02 -12.54
N ARG A 156 -16.53 2.60 -11.33
CA ARG A 156 -17.69 2.57 -10.42
C ARG A 156 -18.11 1.18 -9.97
N SER A 157 -17.20 0.20 -10.02
CA SER A 157 -17.44 -1.16 -9.54
C SER A 157 -17.06 -1.38 -8.07
N HIS A 158 -16.67 -0.31 -7.37
CA HIS A 158 -16.17 -0.29 -5.99
C HIS A 158 -17.28 -0.03 -4.97
N GLY A 159 -16.94 -0.04 -3.68
CA GLY A 159 -17.84 0.23 -2.57
C GLY A 159 -19.04 -0.72 -2.60
N ARG A 160 -20.25 -0.21 -2.43
CA ARG A 160 -21.48 -1.03 -2.44
C ARG A 160 -21.74 -1.72 -3.77
N GLN A 161 -21.26 -1.18 -4.87
CA GLN A 161 -21.38 -1.82 -6.18
C GLN A 161 -20.56 -3.13 -6.26
N ALA A 162 -19.57 -3.31 -5.39
CA ALA A 162 -18.83 -4.55 -5.29
C ALA A 162 -19.69 -5.75 -4.78
N LEU A 163 -20.85 -5.49 -4.22
CA LEU A 163 -21.82 -6.49 -3.76
C LEU A 163 -22.80 -6.94 -4.88
N GLU A 164 -22.84 -6.19 -5.98
CA GLU A 164 -23.68 -6.49 -7.14
C GLU A 164 -22.99 -7.48 -8.07
N PRO A 165 -23.74 -8.16 -8.96
CA PRO A 165 -23.16 -8.99 -10.00
C PRO A 165 -22.10 -8.25 -10.81
N GLU A 166 -21.05 -8.97 -11.21
CA GLU A 166 -19.98 -8.36 -12.01
C GLU A 166 -20.51 -7.76 -13.33
N PRO A 167 -19.96 -6.61 -13.74
CA PRO A 167 -20.34 -5.99 -15.01
C PRO A 167 -20.11 -6.94 -16.19
N SER A 168 -21.10 -7.07 -17.07
CA SER A 168 -20.99 -7.88 -18.29
C SER A 168 -20.07 -7.27 -19.35
N ALA A 169 -19.85 -5.94 -19.30
CA ALA A 169 -18.94 -5.22 -20.20
C ALA A 169 -17.49 -5.45 -19.82
N GLY A 170 -16.61 -5.48 -20.82
CA GLY A 170 -15.15 -5.56 -20.59
C GLY A 170 -14.59 -4.35 -19.82
N GLY A 171 -13.49 -4.55 -19.11
CA GLY A 171 -12.80 -3.47 -18.39
C GLY A 171 -12.18 -2.45 -19.34
N LEU A 172 -12.06 -1.23 -18.86
CA LEU A 172 -11.37 -0.13 -19.55
C LEU A 172 -9.85 -0.33 -19.42
N PRO A 173 -9.10 -0.48 -20.52
CA PRO A 173 -7.64 -0.49 -20.45
C PRO A 173 -7.13 0.91 -20.08
N VAL A 174 -6.37 1.00 -18.99
CA VAL A 174 -5.80 2.26 -18.52
C VAL A 174 -4.39 2.41 -19.05
N GLU A 175 -4.25 3.23 -20.09
CA GLU A 175 -2.95 3.54 -20.68
C GLU A 175 -2.16 4.51 -19.79
N LEU A 176 -0.85 4.26 -19.62
CA LEU A 176 0.00 5.01 -18.70
C LEU A 176 1.37 5.29 -19.33
N GLU A 177 1.87 6.48 -19.11
CA GLU A 177 3.25 6.84 -19.40
C GLU A 177 4.13 6.70 -18.15
N PRO A 178 5.44 6.32 -18.26
CA PRO A 178 6.36 6.34 -17.15
C PRO A 178 6.39 7.68 -16.42
N GLY A 179 6.38 7.63 -15.09
CA GLY A 179 6.28 8.83 -14.25
C GLY A 179 4.86 9.20 -13.83
N SER A 180 3.83 8.64 -14.48
CA SER A 180 2.44 8.69 -13.99
C SER A 180 2.17 7.61 -12.95
N ALA A 181 1.01 7.65 -12.31
CA ALA A 181 0.53 6.55 -11.49
C ALA A 181 -0.99 6.36 -11.66
N LEU A 182 -1.42 5.09 -11.68
CA LEU A 182 -2.81 4.70 -11.57
C LEU A 182 -3.10 4.31 -10.12
N LEU A 183 -3.99 5.04 -9.46
CA LEU A 183 -4.53 4.68 -8.15
C LEU A 183 -5.90 4.02 -8.34
N PHE A 184 -6.16 2.95 -7.58
CA PHE A 184 -7.47 2.31 -7.56
C PHE A 184 -7.78 1.72 -6.18
N LEU A 185 -9.07 1.73 -5.82
CA LEU A 185 -9.54 1.18 -4.55
C LEU A 185 -9.47 -0.34 -4.55
N GLY A 186 -9.27 -0.93 -3.38
CA GLY A 186 -9.21 -2.37 -3.23
C GLY A 186 -10.51 -3.08 -3.62
N SER A 187 -11.63 -2.40 -3.50
CA SER A 187 -12.95 -2.89 -3.90
C SER A 187 -13.25 -2.72 -5.40
N THR A 188 -12.42 -1.97 -6.14
CA THR A 188 -12.58 -1.78 -7.58
C THR A 188 -12.25 -3.07 -8.34
N LEU A 189 -13.16 -3.53 -9.19
CA LEU A 189 -12.92 -4.65 -10.08
C LEU A 189 -11.84 -4.29 -11.10
N HIS A 190 -10.80 -5.11 -11.17
CA HIS A 190 -9.66 -4.85 -12.05
C HIS A 190 -8.94 -6.15 -12.44
N GLY A 191 -7.96 -6.05 -13.34
CA GLY A 191 -7.09 -7.13 -13.75
C GLY A 191 -6.01 -6.65 -14.72
N ALA A 192 -4.99 -7.44 -14.96
CA ALA A 192 -4.05 -7.16 -16.05
C ALA A 192 -4.68 -7.54 -17.39
N GLY A 193 -4.54 -6.70 -18.40
CA GLY A 193 -4.81 -7.05 -19.78
C GLY A 193 -3.84 -8.12 -20.29
N GLY A 194 -4.19 -8.80 -21.39
CA GLY A 194 -3.27 -9.71 -22.08
C GLY A 194 -2.19 -8.93 -22.84
N ASN A 195 -0.98 -9.44 -22.87
CA ASN A 195 0.11 -8.85 -23.65
C ASN A 195 0.19 -9.51 -25.06
N ALA A 196 -0.42 -8.87 -26.04
CA ALA A 196 -0.39 -9.27 -27.44
C ALA A 196 0.73 -8.58 -28.24
N SER A 197 1.57 -7.74 -27.59
CA SER A 197 2.70 -7.07 -28.21
C SER A 197 3.97 -7.92 -28.14
N ASP A 198 5.03 -7.47 -28.82
CA ASP A 198 6.35 -8.07 -28.76
C ASP A 198 7.22 -7.52 -27.63
N GLU A 199 6.70 -6.58 -26.84
CA GLU A 199 7.43 -5.90 -25.76
C GLU A 199 7.08 -6.44 -24.39
N VAL A 200 8.03 -6.42 -23.46
CA VAL A 200 7.79 -6.74 -22.04
C VAL A 200 7.27 -5.49 -21.34
N ARG A 201 6.06 -5.56 -20.80
CA ARG A 201 5.49 -4.49 -19.97
C ARG A 201 5.99 -4.63 -18.52
N ARG A 202 6.70 -3.62 -18.01
CA ARG A 202 7.22 -3.60 -16.64
C ARG A 202 6.63 -2.46 -15.83
N GLY A 203 6.51 -2.69 -14.52
CA GLY A 203 6.10 -1.69 -13.54
C GLY A 203 6.15 -2.21 -12.13
N ALA A 204 5.70 -1.39 -11.19
CA ALA A 204 5.55 -1.78 -9.80
C ALA A 204 4.17 -1.42 -9.27
N ILE A 205 3.64 -2.28 -8.41
CA ILE A 205 2.49 -1.97 -7.58
C ILE A 205 2.99 -1.72 -6.16
N VAL A 206 2.56 -0.60 -5.59
CA VAL A 206 2.69 -0.26 -4.18
C VAL A 206 1.29 -0.15 -3.63
N SER A 207 0.97 -0.88 -2.59
CA SER A 207 -0.37 -0.77 -1.99
C SER A 207 -0.30 -0.55 -0.50
N TYR A 208 -1.33 0.13 0.02
CA TYR A 208 -1.47 0.50 1.42
C TYR A 208 -2.79 0.00 1.94
N CYS A 209 -2.80 -0.52 3.16
CA CYS A 209 -4.02 -1.01 3.79
C CYS A 209 -4.23 -0.41 5.18
N LEU A 210 -5.40 -0.68 5.77
CA LEU A 210 -5.70 -0.34 7.15
C LEU A 210 -4.68 -1.00 8.07
N GLY A 211 -4.14 -0.27 9.02
CA GLY A 211 -3.05 -0.73 9.89
C GLY A 211 -3.39 -1.88 10.84
N TRP A 212 -4.67 -2.23 10.96
CA TRP A 212 -5.13 -3.37 11.73
C TRP A 212 -5.35 -4.65 10.92
N LEU A 213 -5.12 -4.60 9.60
CA LEU A 213 -5.21 -5.78 8.72
C LEU A 213 -3.87 -6.54 8.69
N LYS A 214 -3.95 -7.84 8.40
CA LYS A 214 -2.77 -8.59 8.00
C LYS A 214 -2.40 -8.16 6.57
N PRO A 215 -1.20 -7.61 6.32
CA PRO A 215 -0.81 -7.20 4.98
C PRO A 215 -0.57 -8.40 4.07
N TYR A 216 -0.67 -8.19 2.75
CA TYR A 216 -0.41 -9.21 1.73
C TYR A 216 1.03 -9.73 1.80
N GLU A 217 2.02 -8.82 1.80
CA GLU A 217 3.42 -9.16 2.02
C GLU A 217 3.72 -9.03 3.53
N ASN A 218 4.38 -10.02 4.11
CA ASN A 218 4.78 -9.95 5.51
C ASN A 218 5.95 -8.97 5.68
N GLN A 219 5.62 -7.73 6.05
CA GLN A 219 6.56 -6.61 6.09
C GLN A 219 7.71 -6.83 7.08
N TRP A 220 7.45 -7.45 8.24
CA TRP A 220 8.50 -7.71 9.22
C TRP A 220 9.51 -8.77 8.75
N LEU A 221 9.08 -9.74 7.94
CA LEU A 221 9.98 -10.69 7.30
C LEU A 221 10.68 -10.08 6.08
N ALA A 222 9.98 -9.22 5.34
CA ALA A 222 10.55 -8.49 4.21
C ALA A 222 11.64 -7.51 4.66
N TYR A 223 11.38 -6.81 5.77
CA TYR A 223 12.23 -5.75 6.33
C TYR A 223 12.45 -5.98 7.84
N PRO A 224 13.23 -7.01 8.22
CA PRO A 224 13.49 -7.30 9.62
C PRO A 224 14.27 -6.16 10.31
N PRO A 225 14.33 -6.10 11.66
CA PRO A 225 14.94 -5.00 12.40
C PRO A 225 16.31 -4.54 11.90
N PRO A 226 17.26 -5.43 11.52
CA PRO A 226 18.54 -4.98 10.97
C PRO A 226 18.42 -4.18 9.66
N VAL A 227 17.40 -4.45 8.86
CA VAL A 227 17.12 -3.71 7.63
C VAL A 227 16.35 -2.42 7.94
N ALA A 228 15.29 -2.52 8.73
CA ALA A 228 14.40 -1.40 9.05
C ALA A 228 15.10 -0.29 9.87
N ARG A 229 16.18 -0.58 10.59
CA ARG A 229 17.03 0.43 11.24
C ARG A 229 17.65 1.42 10.26
N GLY A 230 17.81 1.04 9.00
CA GLY A 230 18.29 1.93 7.93
C GLY A 230 17.20 2.84 7.35
N PHE A 231 15.95 2.63 7.71
CA PHE A 231 14.83 3.46 7.27
C PHE A 231 14.63 4.65 8.21
N ASP A 232 14.12 5.75 7.69
CA ASP A 232 13.64 6.81 8.55
C ASP A 232 12.36 6.39 9.31
N ARG A 233 11.94 7.22 10.26
CA ARG A 233 10.81 6.93 11.14
C ARG A 233 9.51 6.67 10.37
N ASP A 234 9.23 7.44 9.34
CA ASP A 234 7.97 7.36 8.61
C ASP A 234 7.92 6.09 7.74
N LEU A 235 9.02 5.74 7.09
CA LEU A 235 9.12 4.50 6.33
C LEU A 235 9.08 3.27 7.25
N SER A 236 9.77 3.34 8.40
CA SER A 236 9.71 2.27 9.42
C SER A 236 8.29 2.06 9.94
N ALA A 237 7.54 3.14 10.16
CA ALA A 237 6.14 3.05 10.56
C ALA A 237 5.28 2.40 9.47
N LEU A 238 5.47 2.76 8.19
CA LEU A 238 4.72 2.17 7.08
C LEU A 238 4.98 0.66 6.93
N VAL A 239 6.19 0.18 7.20
CA VAL A 239 6.51 -1.26 7.17
C VAL A 239 6.17 -1.98 8.50
N GLY A 240 5.41 -1.33 9.38
CA GLY A 240 4.81 -1.96 10.56
C GLY A 240 5.58 -1.79 11.86
N TYR A 241 6.68 -1.01 11.91
CA TYR A 241 7.34 -0.66 13.17
C TYR A 241 6.63 0.51 13.86
N VAL A 242 5.31 0.39 13.96
CA VAL A 242 4.42 1.29 14.68
C VAL A 242 3.28 0.47 15.27
N GLN A 243 2.86 0.82 16.49
CA GLN A 243 1.69 0.22 17.10
C GLN A 243 0.42 0.92 16.59
N HIS A 244 -0.53 0.15 16.06
CA HIS A 244 -1.88 0.66 15.82
C HIS A 244 -2.61 0.69 17.17
N ARG A 245 -2.88 1.90 17.66
CA ARG A 245 -3.45 2.08 19.00
C ARG A 245 -4.85 1.48 19.14
N PRO A 246 -5.19 0.91 20.30
CA PRO A 246 -4.35 0.90 21.51
C PRO A 246 -3.29 -0.20 21.58
N ASN A 247 -3.42 -1.35 20.88
CA ASN A 247 -2.56 -2.50 21.18
C ASN A 247 -2.15 -3.36 19.97
N LEU A 248 -2.64 -3.07 18.76
CA LEU A 248 -2.39 -3.98 17.64
C LEU A 248 -0.97 -3.82 17.11
N GLY A 249 -0.32 -4.95 16.85
CA GLY A 249 1.06 -4.99 16.34
C GLY A 249 2.12 -4.65 17.38
N ASN A 250 1.81 -4.72 18.69
CA ASN A 250 2.79 -4.50 19.75
C ASN A 250 3.85 -5.63 19.80
N TYR A 251 5.01 -5.30 20.36
CA TYR A 251 6.04 -6.23 20.74
C TYR A 251 6.21 -6.21 22.27
N GLU A 252 5.86 -7.30 22.96
CA GLU A 252 5.88 -7.41 24.44
C GLU A 252 5.21 -6.22 25.15
N GLY A 253 4.06 -5.74 24.63
CA GLY A 253 3.31 -4.62 25.18
C GLY A 253 3.90 -3.24 24.86
N GLN A 254 4.85 -3.14 23.97
CA GLN A 254 5.48 -1.87 23.53
C GLN A 254 5.30 -1.65 22.04
N CYS A 255 5.49 -0.41 21.60
CA CYS A 255 5.57 -0.10 20.18
C CYS A 255 6.75 -0.87 19.56
N PRO A 256 6.56 -1.62 18.45
CA PRO A 256 7.63 -2.41 17.85
C PRO A 256 8.80 -1.58 17.34
N SER A 257 8.67 -0.25 17.27
CA SER A 257 9.80 0.66 16.97
C SER A 257 10.96 0.52 17.94
N ILE A 258 10.73 0.02 19.17
CA ILE A 258 11.78 -0.25 20.14
C ILE A 258 12.84 -1.22 19.60
N LEU A 259 12.46 -2.13 18.69
CA LEU A 259 13.39 -3.06 18.04
C LEU A 259 14.37 -2.37 17.09
N LEU A 260 14.13 -1.12 16.76
CA LEU A 260 14.99 -0.31 15.88
C LEU A 260 16.04 0.48 16.66
N GLU A 261 15.93 0.52 17.99
CA GLU A 261 16.91 1.18 18.86
C GLU A 261 18.23 0.35 18.94
N GLU A 262 19.33 1.02 19.26
CA GLU A 262 20.63 0.36 19.39
C GLU A 262 20.66 -0.60 20.58
N ASN A 263 20.00 -0.23 21.68
CA ASN A 263 19.98 -0.97 22.92
C ASN A 263 18.54 -1.34 23.30
N VAL A 264 18.09 -2.50 22.87
CA VAL A 264 16.77 -3.04 23.25
C VAL A 264 16.89 -3.69 24.63
N PRO A 265 16.11 -3.29 25.64
CA PRO A 265 16.10 -3.95 26.94
C PRO A 265 15.70 -5.43 26.82
N GLN A 266 16.35 -6.30 27.60
CA GLN A 266 16.01 -7.74 27.61
C GLN A 266 14.62 -8.03 28.21
N ARG A 267 14.08 -7.13 28.99
CA ARG A 267 12.77 -7.24 29.65
C ARG A 267 12.03 -5.94 29.44
N LEU A 268 10.82 -6.03 28.91
CA LEU A 268 9.98 -4.91 28.63
C LEU A 268 8.74 -4.95 29.54
N ALA A 269 8.33 -3.81 30.07
CA ALA A 269 7.01 -3.65 30.66
C ALA A 269 6.03 -3.15 29.58
N ALA A 270 4.77 -3.57 29.65
CA ALA A 270 3.73 -3.01 28.79
C ALA A 270 3.53 -1.52 29.08
N VAL A 271 3.34 -0.75 28.02
CA VAL A 271 3.10 0.70 28.08
C VAL A 271 1.78 1.00 27.39
N ASP A 272 0.95 1.80 28.03
CA ASP A 272 -0.31 2.26 27.43
C ASP A 272 -0.03 3.10 26.18
N ALA A 273 -0.64 2.71 25.07
CA ALA A 273 -0.59 3.44 23.81
C ALA A 273 -2.01 3.89 23.42
N LEU A 274 -2.65 4.60 24.33
CA LEU A 274 -4.05 5.01 24.18
C LEU A 274 -4.20 6.16 23.17
N ARG A 275 -5.30 6.17 22.45
CA ARG A 275 -5.74 7.37 21.74
C ARG A 275 -6.18 8.43 22.76
N PRO A 276 -6.19 9.73 22.40
CA PRO A 276 -6.54 10.80 23.33
C PRO A 276 -7.91 10.60 24.02
N ASP A 277 -8.92 10.15 23.26
CA ASP A 277 -10.26 9.83 23.79
C ASP A 277 -10.22 8.70 24.84
N GLN A 278 -9.43 7.66 24.58
CA GLN A 278 -9.26 6.55 25.52
C GLN A 278 -8.46 6.97 26.77
N ALA A 279 -7.42 7.80 26.60
CA ALA A 279 -6.62 8.30 27.71
C ALA A 279 -7.47 9.15 28.67
N GLU A 280 -8.36 9.98 28.13
CA GLU A 280 -9.31 10.77 28.93
C GLU A 280 -10.25 9.88 29.73
N LEU A 281 -10.89 8.90 29.07
CA LEU A 281 -11.78 7.94 29.73
C LEU A 281 -11.08 7.16 30.87
N VAL A 282 -9.85 6.67 30.62
CA VAL A 282 -9.07 5.97 31.65
C VAL A 282 -8.73 6.90 32.80
N SER A 283 -8.35 8.14 32.53
CA SER A 283 -8.05 9.13 33.59
C SER A 283 -9.25 9.48 34.43
N GLU A 284 -10.46 9.60 33.84
CA GLU A 284 -11.71 9.83 34.55
C GLU A 284 -12.08 8.61 35.39
N TYR A 285 -11.98 7.42 34.82
CA TYR A 285 -12.26 6.17 35.53
C TYR A 285 -11.37 6.00 36.77
N VAL A 286 -10.05 6.19 36.65
CA VAL A 286 -9.09 6.07 37.75
C VAL A 286 -9.40 7.10 38.84
N ARG A 287 -9.70 8.36 38.46
CA ARG A 287 -10.11 9.40 39.44
C ARG A 287 -11.38 9.03 40.19
N ALA A 288 -12.36 8.43 39.53
CA ALA A 288 -13.63 8.04 40.13
C ALA A 288 -13.50 6.84 41.10
N GLN A 289 -12.42 6.04 41.02
CA GLN A 289 -12.18 4.91 41.91
C GLN A 289 -11.68 5.32 43.30
N ASP A 290 -11.36 6.60 43.55
CA ASP A 290 -10.75 7.09 44.79
C ASP A 290 -9.57 6.23 45.27
N TRP A 291 -8.86 5.64 44.31
CA TRP A 291 -7.75 4.73 44.56
C TRP A 291 -6.55 5.55 45.09
N PRO A 292 -6.01 5.22 46.28
CA PRO A 292 -4.85 5.92 46.79
C PRO A 292 -3.75 5.87 45.69
N SER A 293 -3.34 7.03 45.20
CA SER A 293 -2.25 7.13 44.25
C SER A 293 -1.02 6.45 44.85
N GLY A 294 -0.74 5.22 44.37
CA GLY A 294 0.32 4.40 44.89
C GLY A 294 1.62 5.17 44.83
N ARG A 295 2.39 5.14 45.90
CA ARG A 295 3.77 5.59 45.93
C ARG A 295 4.47 5.00 44.72
N ALA A 296 5.09 5.85 43.89
CA ALA A 296 6.01 5.43 42.89
C ALA A 296 6.98 4.41 43.53
N VAL A 297 6.87 3.15 43.15
CA VAL A 297 7.85 2.14 43.51
C VAL A 297 9.08 2.50 42.71
N GLY A 298 10.11 2.95 43.41
CA GLY A 298 11.41 3.34 42.87
C GLY A 298 12.19 2.19 42.22
#